data_e25040c23b8b89cf816d1bbb5040e3d1
#
_entry.id   e25040c23b8b89cf816d1bbb5040e3d1
#
_cell.length_a   1.000
_cell.length_b   1.000
_cell.length_c   1.000
_cell.angle_alpha   90.00
_cell.angle_beta   90.00
_cell.angle_gamma   90.00
#
_symmetry.space_group_name_H-M   'P 1'
#
loop_
_entity.id
_entity.type
_entity.pdbx_description
1 polymer ?
#
loop_
_entity_poly.entity_id
_entity_poly.type
_entity_poly.pdbx_seq_one_letter_code
_entity_poly.pdbx_strand_id
1 'polypeptide(L)'
;MAKKSLIKRNARRIKISTSCKLKRDKLKKIIKDPNIPFNERLLAQIKLSEMVRDASKVRVRNRCALTGRPRGNLRKFGISRIAVRELASWGQIPGLIKSSW
;
A
#
# COMPACT_ATOMS: atom_id res chain seq x y z
N MET A 1 -15.31 -7.98 11.74
CA MET A 1 -13.99 -7.30 11.90
C MET A 1 -12.87 -8.16 11.36
N ALA A 2 -11.79 -7.55 10.89
CA ALA A 2 -10.62 -8.30 10.43
C ALA A 2 -9.79 -8.81 11.63
N LYS A 3 -9.18 -9.99 11.47
CA LYS A 3 -8.30 -10.58 12.47
C LYS A 3 -7.10 -9.66 12.75
N LYS A 4 -6.80 -9.40 14.02
CA LYS A 4 -5.68 -8.51 14.44
C LYS A 4 -4.33 -8.88 13.83
N SER A 5 -4.06 -10.19 13.64
CA SER A 5 -2.82 -10.68 13.01
C SER A 5 -2.67 -10.21 11.55
N LEU A 6 -3.77 -10.11 10.79
CA LEU A 6 -3.75 -9.64 9.41
C LEU A 6 -3.46 -8.13 9.33
N ILE A 7 -3.99 -7.36 10.28
CA ILE A 7 -3.73 -5.92 10.39
C ILE A 7 -2.26 -5.68 10.73
N LYS A 8 -1.72 -6.38 11.75
CA LYS A 8 -0.30 -6.29 12.13
C LYS A 8 0.64 -6.70 11.00
N ARG A 9 0.31 -7.77 10.27
CA ARG A 9 1.09 -8.22 9.10
C ARG A 9 1.12 -7.15 8.00
N ASN A 10 -0.01 -6.52 7.72
CA ASN A 10 -0.07 -5.45 6.73
C ASN A 10 0.72 -4.19 7.18
N ALA A 11 0.64 -3.82 8.46
CA ALA A 11 1.42 -2.73 9.02
C ALA A 11 2.94 -2.98 8.90
N ARG A 12 3.40 -4.22 9.15
CA ARG A 12 4.79 -4.63 8.92
C ARG A 12 5.19 -4.47 7.44
N ARG A 13 4.34 -4.90 6.51
CA ARG A 13 4.59 -4.73 5.07
C ARG A 13 4.72 -3.27 4.67
N ILE A 14 3.87 -2.40 5.21
CA ILE A 14 3.95 -0.95 4.95
C ILE A 14 5.31 -0.42 5.40
N LYS A 15 5.74 -0.73 6.63
CA LYS A 15 7.04 -0.29 7.16
C LYS A 15 8.22 -0.75 6.29
N ILE A 16 8.27 -2.05 5.94
CA ILE A 16 9.35 -2.61 5.10
C ILE A 16 9.33 -1.99 3.70
N SER A 17 8.16 -1.89 3.09
CA SER A 17 7.98 -1.29 1.76
C SER A 17 8.44 0.17 1.72
N THR A 18 8.16 0.94 2.76
CA THR A 18 8.58 2.35 2.87
C THR A 18 10.09 2.46 3.05
N SER A 19 10.69 1.68 3.93
CA SER A 19 12.14 1.70 4.19
C SER A 19 12.98 1.26 2.97
N CYS A 20 12.48 0.28 2.21
CA CYS A 20 13.17 -0.24 1.02
C CYS A 20 12.87 0.54 -0.26
N LYS A 21 11.96 1.51 -0.24
CA LYS A 21 11.48 2.22 -1.44
C LYS A 21 12.62 2.84 -2.24
N LEU A 22 13.47 3.64 -1.60
CA LEU A 22 14.56 4.35 -2.28
C LEU A 22 15.55 3.37 -2.95
N LYS A 23 15.91 2.28 -2.26
CA LYS A 23 16.80 1.26 -2.82
C LYS A 23 16.18 0.58 -4.04
N ARG A 24 14.90 0.20 -3.96
CA ARG A 24 14.17 -0.40 -5.09
C ARG A 24 14.06 0.55 -6.28
N ASP A 25 13.75 1.80 -6.04
CA ASP A 25 13.58 2.80 -7.11
C ASP A 25 14.91 3.06 -7.83
N LYS A 26 16.04 3.11 -7.10
CA LYS A 26 17.39 3.21 -7.70
C LYS A 26 17.70 2.00 -8.61
N LEU A 27 17.49 0.78 -8.12
CA LEU A 27 17.72 -0.45 -8.91
C LEU A 27 16.83 -0.51 -10.15
N LYS A 28 15.56 -0.14 -10.02
CA LYS A 28 14.63 -0.09 -11.17
C LYS A 28 15.03 0.94 -12.22
N LYS A 29 15.59 2.10 -11.82
CA LYS A 29 16.10 3.09 -12.76
C LYS A 29 17.25 2.51 -13.56
N ILE A 30 18.23 1.87 -12.92
CA ILE A 30 19.37 1.22 -13.57
C ILE A 30 18.90 0.15 -14.58
N ILE A 31 17.94 -0.69 -14.19
CA ILE A 31 17.41 -1.76 -15.05
C ILE A 31 16.72 -1.19 -16.30
N LYS A 32 16.03 -0.06 -16.16
CA LYS A 32 15.27 0.57 -17.28
C LYS A 32 16.11 1.41 -18.21
N ASP A 33 17.28 1.86 -17.77
CA ASP A 33 18.13 2.75 -18.57
C ASP A 33 18.81 1.96 -19.70
N PRO A 34 18.54 2.30 -20.98
CA PRO A 34 19.15 1.63 -22.13
C PRO A 34 20.64 1.96 -22.28
N ASN A 35 21.12 3.08 -21.73
CA ASN A 35 22.50 3.53 -21.86
C ASN A 35 23.47 2.74 -20.98
N ILE A 36 22.96 1.99 -19.99
CA ILE A 36 23.76 1.20 -19.06
C ILE A 36 24.11 -0.16 -19.69
N PRO A 37 25.38 -0.62 -19.57
CA PRO A 37 25.81 -1.94 -20.07
C PRO A 37 24.93 -3.07 -19.54
N PHE A 38 24.72 -4.09 -20.37
CA PHE A 38 23.89 -5.26 -20.02
C PHE A 38 24.32 -5.92 -18.71
N ASN A 39 25.63 -6.07 -18.47
CA ASN A 39 26.19 -6.71 -17.27
C ASN A 39 25.76 -5.98 -15.99
N GLU A 40 25.80 -4.65 -15.97
CA GLU A 40 25.37 -3.85 -14.81
C GLU A 40 23.87 -3.95 -14.57
N ARG A 41 23.08 -3.94 -15.65
CA ARG A 41 21.64 -4.14 -15.58
C ARG A 41 21.28 -5.50 -15.02
N LEU A 42 22.00 -6.55 -15.41
CA LEU A 42 21.82 -7.91 -14.90
C LEU A 42 22.13 -7.98 -13.40
N LEU A 43 23.25 -7.39 -12.96
CA LEU A 43 23.61 -7.33 -11.54
C LEU A 43 22.56 -6.57 -10.72
N ALA A 44 22.01 -5.48 -11.25
CA ALA A 44 20.93 -4.75 -10.60
C ALA A 44 19.64 -5.58 -10.49
N GLN A 45 19.35 -6.41 -11.51
CA GLN A 45 18.20 -7.34 -11.50
C GLN A 45 18.36 -8.42 -10.43
N ILE A 46 19.55 -9.00 -10.30
CA ILE A 46 19.86 -10.00 -9.25
C ILE A 46 19.66 -9.38 -7.87
N LYS A 47 20.26 -8.20 -7.61
CA LYS A 47 20.09 -7.48 -6.34
C LYS A 47 18.62 -7.16 -6.04
N LEU A 48 17.82 -6.83 -7.06
CA LEU A 48 16.39 -6.59 -6.89
C LEU A 48 15.63 -7.86 -6.52
N SER A 49 16.01 -9.01 -7.08
CA SER A 49 15.37 -10.32 -6.79
C SER A 49 15.70 -10.83 -5.38
N GLU A 50 16.89 -10.54 -4.87
CA GLU A 50 17.33 -10.92 -3.51
C GLU A 50 16.66 -10.11 -2.40
N MET A 51 16.03 -8.97 -2.75
CA MET A 51 15.34 -8.15 -1.77
C MET A 51 14.15 -8.87 -1.13
N VAL A 52 13.91 -8.56 0.15
CA VAL A 52 12.79 -9.12 0.92
C VAL A 52 11.46 -8.96 0.15
N ARG A 53 10.68 -10.03 0.05
CA ARG A 53 9.39 -10.05 -0.66
C ARG A 53 8.43 -8.95 -0.21
N ASP A 54 8.40 -8.64 1.08
CA ASP A 54 7.53 -7.62 1.67
C ASP A 54 8.01 -6.18 1.40
N ALA A 55 9.18 -6.00 0.77
CA ALA A 55 9.64 -4.71 0.28
C ALA A 55 8.83 -4.20 -0.94
N SER A 56 8.06 -5.06 -1.58
CA SER A 56 7.22 -4.68 -2.72
C SER A 56 5.93 -4.01 -2.27
N LYS A 57 5.69 -2.77 -2.75
CA LYS A 57 4.46 -2.01 -2.49
C LYS A 57 3.19 -2.73 -2.97
N VAL A 58 3.30 -3.60 -3.97
CA VAL A 58 2.16 -4.37 -4.51
C VAL A 58 1.53 -5.29 -3.47
N ARG A 59 2.32 -5.76 -2.49
CA ARG A 59 1.84 -6.64 -1.41
C ARG A 59 1.14 -5.91 -0.27
N VAL A 60 1.23 -4.58 -0.23
CA VAL A 60 0.53 -3.75 0.75
C VAL A 60 -0.93 -3.64 0.34
N ARG A 61 -1.84 -3.92 1.27
CA ARG A 61 -3.27 -3.79 1.06
C ARG A 61 -3.83 -2.61 1.82
N ASN A 62 -4.60 -1.76 1.13
CA ASN A 62 -5.37 -0.72 1.80
C ASN A 62 -6.45 -1.37 2.66
N ARG A 63 -6.46 -1.05 3.95
CA ARG A 63 -7.44 -1.57 4.91
C ARG A 63 -8.12 -0.40 5.61
N CYS A 64 -9.37 -0.62 5.98
CA CYS A 64 -10.12 0.32 6.80
C CYS A 64 -9.37 0.57 8.11
N ALA A 65 -9.16 1.85 8.47
CA ALA A 65 -8.50 2.22 9.71
C ALA A 65 -9.29 1.77 10.96
N LEU A 66 -10.61 1.75 10.87
CA LEU A 66 -11.49 1.38 11.99
C LEU A 66 -11.69 -0.14 12.13
N THR A 67 -12.03 -0.81 11.03
CA THR A 67 -12.45 -2.23 11.06
C THR A 67 -11.40 -3.19 10.51
N GLY A 68 -10.37 -2.69 9.81
CA GLY A 68 -9.37 -3.51 9.12
C GLY A 68 -9.88 -4.21 7.85
N ARG A 69 -11.08 -3.91 7.38
CA ARG A 69 -11.69 -4.49 6.17
C ARG A 69 -10.80 -4.22 4.95
N PRO A 70 -10.45 -5.26 4.12
CA PRO A 70 -9.53 -5.09 2.99
C PRO A 70 -10.21 -4.65 1.69
N ARG A 71 -11.56 -4.68 1.63
CA ARG A 71 -12.35 -4.36 0.43
C ARG A 71 -13.28 -3.19 0.68
N GLY A 72 -13.64 -2.48 -0.39
CA GLY A 72 -14.57 -1.35 -0.31
C GLY A 72 -14.03 -0.19 0.51
N ASN A 73 -12.72 0.09 0.45
CA ASN A 73 -12.09 1.21 1.13
C ASN A 73 -12.05 2.43 0.23
N LEU A 74 -12.48 3.57 0.76
CA LEU A 74 -12.36 4.86 0.13
C LEU A 74 -11.00 5.45 0.48
N ARG A 75 -10.11 5.59 -0.52
CA ARG A 75 -8.73 6.06 -0.31
C ARG A 75 -8.66 7.45 0.28
N LYS A 76 -9.60 8.32 -0.08
CA LYS A 76 -9.69 9.70 0.43
C LYS A 76 -9.82 9.74 1.96
N PHE A 77 -10.62 8.86 2.53
CA PHE A 77 -10.89 8.81 3.97
C PHE A 77 -10.08 7.74 4.71
N GLY A 78 -9.49 6.78 4.00
CA GLY A 78 -8.78 5.65 4.62
C GLY A 78 -9.68 4.65 5.36
N ILE A 79 -11.00 4.73 5.16
CA ILE A 79 -12.00 3.89 5.83
C ILE A 79 -12.93 3.18 4.82
N SER A 80 -13.65 2.16 5.28
CA SER A 80 -14.54 1.38 4.44
C SER A 80 -15.82 2.16 4.09
N ARG A 81 -16.47 1.80 2.98
CA ARG A 81 -17.77 2.37 2.56
C ARG A 81 -18.84 2.27 3.65
N ILE A 82 -18.81 1.21 4.46
CA ILE A 82 -19.75 1.00 5.57
C ILE A 82 -19.49 2.04 6.66
N ALA A 83 -18.23 2.17 7.09
CA ALA A 83 -17.85 3.14 8.11
C ALA A 83 -18.08 4.59 7.65
N VAL A 84 -17.83 4.91 6.36
CA VAL A 84 -18.15 6.25 5.83
C VAL A 84 -19.63 6.53 5.94
N ARG A 85 -20.48 5.56 5.57
CA ARG A 85 -21.94 5.75 5.67
C ARG A 85 -22.41 5.99 7.11
N GLU A 86 -21.90 5.20 8.05
CA GLU A 86 -22.24 5.34 9.47
C GLU A 86 -21.81 6.72 10.00
N LEU A 87 -20.56 7.10 9.78
CA LEU A 87 -20.03 8.39 10.20
C LEU A 87 -20.74 9.58 9.54
N ALA A 88 -21.12 9.43 8.26
CA ALA A 88 -21.91 10.43 7.55
C ALA A 88 -23.32 10.58 8.14
N SER A 89 -23.96 9.45 8.53
CA SER A 89 -25.28 9.47 9.17
C SER A 89 -25.25 10.17 10.53
N TRP A 90 -24.12 10.08 11.24
CA TRP A 90 -23.89 10.77 12.51
C TRP A 90 -23.35 12.20 12.36
N GLY A 91 -23.19 12.69 11.11
CA GLY A 91 -22.69 14.04 10.84
C GLY A 91 -21.21 14.26 11.21
N GLN A 92 -20.44 13.19 11.40
CA GLN A 92 -19.03 13.29 11.82
C GLN A 92 -18.06 13.61 10.68
N ILE A 93 -18.51 13.55 9.43
CA ILE A 93 -17.69 13.91 8.26
C ILE A 93 -18.20 15.24 7.72
N PRO A 94 -17.44 16.34 7.89
CA PRO A 94 -17.87 17.64 7.42
C PRO A 94 -17.94 17.69 5.88
N GLY A 95 -18.99 18.35 5.36
CA GLY A 95 -19.17 18.53 3.91
C GLY A 95 -19.58 17.30 3.13
N LEU A 96 -19.87 16.18 3.78
CA LEU A 96 -20.35 14.96 3.13
C LEU A 96 -21.88 14.93 3.12
N ILE A 97 -22.45 14.96 1.92
CA ILE A 97 -23.90 14.84 1.69
C ILE A 97 -24.15 13.52 0.98
N LYS A 98 -25.10 12.71 1.49
CA LYS A 98 -25.53 11.48 0.83
C LYS A 98 -26.50 11.82 -0.29
N SER A 99 -26.18 11.42 -1.53
CA SER A 99 -27.08 11.60 -2.68
C SER A 99 -28.13 10.49 -2.76
N SER A 100 -27.72 9.27 -2.36
CA SER A 100 -28.60 8.07 -2.29
C SER A 100 -28.10 7.19 -1.14
N TRP A 101 -28.68 6.07 -0.88
CA TRP A 101 -28.32 5.16 0.22
C TRP A 101 -28.37 5.86 1.58
#